data_9f5961c1912b4580f351ed15ccb26d68
#
_entry.id   9f5961c1912b4580f351ed15ccb26d68
#
_cell.length_a   1.000
_cell.length_b   1.000
_cell.length_c   1.000
_cell.angle_alpha   90.00
_cell.angle_beta   90.00
_cell.angle_gamma   90.00
#
_symmetry.space_group_name_H-M   'P 1'
#
loop_
_entity.id
_entity.type
_entity.pdbx_description
1 polymer ?
#
loop_
_entity_poly.entity_id
_entity_poly.type
_entity_poly.pdbx_seq_one_letter_code
_entity_poly.pdbx_strand_id
1 'polypeptide(L)'
;DDDQTVLDQLSALLEKYRAQRCVQIQCTAFHSPLDLLAEIEKGTRYDILFLDVIMPAENGITAAKEIRQYDNVVKIIFLTSSAEFAVESYVVGAYFYQLKPIWEDSFFRLTDSMIAECRRADQRSLILRCKTGISRIDLDQLLYCEVLGRTLLFHLVDGTVLESTGSIDELARQLTPHESFLRT
;
A
#
# COMPACT_ATOMS: atom_id res chain seq x y z
N ASP A 1 4.23 -17.15 -0.74
CA ASP A 1 4.02 -18.47 -1.33
C ASP A 1 5.11 -19.39 -0.85
N ASP A 2 4.79 -20.61 -0.49
CA ASP A 2 5.76 -21.64 -0.04
C ASP A 2 6.41 -22.40 -1.22
N ASP A 3 5.82 -22.32 -2.41
CA ASP A 3 6.35 -22.92 -3.64
C ASP A 3 7.37 -22.01 -4.33
N GLN A 4 8.65 -22.44 -4.31
CA GLN A 4 9.74 -21.74 -4.96
C GLN A 4 9.50 -21.52 -6.45
N THR A 5 8.82 -22.46 -7.13
CA THR A 5 8.53 -22.36 -8.57
C THR A 5 7.61 -21.17 -8.86
N VAL A 6 6.61 -20.94 -7.98
CA VAL A 6 5.68 -19.81 -8.09
C VAL A 6 6.40 -18.50 -7.78
N LEU A 7 7.27 -18.47 -6.77
CA LEU A 7 8.08 -17.30 -6.45
C LEU A 7 9.00 -16.92 -7.61
N ASP A 8 9.65 -17.88 -8.24
CA ASP A 8 10.51 -17.69 -9.41
C ASP A 8 9.70 -17.18 -10.62
N GLN A 9 8.53 -17.75 -10.86
CA GLN A 9 7.62 -17.28 -11.91
C GLN A 9 7.17 -15.83 -11.69
N LEU A 10 6.76 -15.49 -10.47
CA LEU A 10 6.37 -14.12 -10.13
C LEU A 10 7.53 -13.15 -10.28
N SER A 11 8.71 -13.52 -9.81
CA SER A 11 9.92 -12.73 -9.96
C SER A 11 10.25 -12.45 -11.42
N ALA A 12 10.19 -13.49 -12.28
CA ALA A 12 10.42 -13.35 -13.72
C ALA A 12 9.37 -12.44 -14.38
N LEU A 13 8.08 -12.56 -14.01
CA LEU A 13 7.01 -11.69 -14.53
C LEU A 13 7.22 -10.23 -14.10
N LEU A 14 7.61 -9.99 -12.84
CA LEU A 14 7.90 -8.64 -12.34
C LEU A 14 9.12 -8.02 -13.04
N GLU A 15 10.20 -8.78 -13.26
CA GLU A 15 11.37 -8.29 -13.99
C GLU A 15 11.02 -7.93 -15.43
N LYS A 16 10.24 -8.77 -16.12
CA LYS A 16 9.76 -8.49 -17.46
C LYS A 16 8.86 -7.25 -17.49
N TYR A 17 7.97 -7.12 -16.51
CA TYR A 17 7.11 -5.96 -16.34
C TYR A 17 7.92 -4.67 -16.14
N ARG A 18 8.92 -4.69 -15.22
CA ARG A 18 9.82 -3.55 -14.97
C ARG A 18 10.51 -3.08 -16.25
N ALA A 19 11.05 -4.03 -17.03
CA ALA A 19 11.73 -3.73 -18.29
C ALA A 19 10.79 -3.10 -19.34
N GLN A 20 9.57 -3.64 -19.46
CA GLN A 20 8.61 -3.16 -20.47
C GLN A 20 7.95 -1.82 -20.11
N ARG A 21 7.69 -1.57 -18.82
CA ARG A 21 6.98 -0.37 -18.33
C ARG A 21 7.91 0.73 -17.84
N CYS A 22 9.21 0.49 -17.78
CA CYS A 22 10.21 1.43 -17.26
C CYS A 22 9.84 1.92 -15.85
N VAL A 23 9.37 1.01 -14.97
CA VAL A 23 8.99 1.31 -13.59
C VAL A 23 10.01 0.73 -12.61
N GLN A 24 10.23 1.42 -11.49
CA GLN A 24 11.03 0.89 -10.40
C GLN A 24 10.12 0.10 -9.45
N ILE A 25 10.43 -1.18 -9.24
CA ILE A 25 9.76 -2.05 -8.29
C ILE A 25 10.85 -2.74 -7.47
N GLN A 26 10.72 -2.67 -6.15
CA GLN A 26 11.50 -3.51 -5.24
C GLN A 26 10.61 -4.69 -4.86
N CYS A 27 11.15 -5.89 -4.95
CA CYS A 27 10.43 -7.11 -4.64
C CYS A 27 11.22 -7.90 -3.59
N THR A 28 10.50 -8.39 -2.58
CA THR A 28 11.03 -9.31 -1.56
C THR A 28 10.14 -10.54 -1.53
N ALA A 29 10.73 -11.71 -1.63
CA ALA A 29 10.03 -12.98 -1.55
C ALA A 29 10.07 -13.53 -0.13
N PHE A 30 8.95 -14.08 0.32
CA PHE A 30 8.80 -14.76 1.61
C PHE A 30 8.23 -16.16 1.37
N HIS A 31 8.80 -17.17 2.04
CA HIS A 31 8.33 -18.54 1.99
C HIS A 31 7.31 -18.87 3.08
N SER A 32 7.15 -17.95 4.04
CA SER A 32 6.21 -18.08 5.14
C SER A 32 5.49 -16.77 5.39
N PRO A 33 4.19 -16.80 5.67
CA PRO A 33 3.46 -15.61 6.08
C PRO A 33 3.97 -15.05 7.40
N LEU A 34 4.52 -15.86 8.29
CA LEU A 34 5.10 -15.42 9.56
C LEU A 34 6.32 -14.51 9.36
N ASP A 35 7.18 -14.83 8.39
CA ASP A 35 8.34 -13.99 8.08
C ASP A 35 7.90 -12.61 7.52
N LEU A 36 6.87 -12.59 6.69
CA LEU A 36 6.28 -11.35 6.19
C LEU A 36 5.67 -10.51 7.33
N LEU A 37 4.88 -11.15 8.22
CA LEU A 37 4.29 -10.50 9.38
C LEU A 37 5.35 -9.91 10.31
N ALA A 38 6.43 -10.64 10.58
CA ALA A 38 7.54 -10.15 11.39
C ALA A 38 8.21 -8.89 10.80
N GLU A 39 8.29 -8.78 9.48
CA GLU A 39 8.80 -7.57 8.82
C GLU A 39 7.82 -6.39 8.91
N ILE A 40 6.52 -6.65 8.77
CA ILE A 40 5.48 -5.63 8.92
C ILE A 40 5.43 -5.12 10.36
N GLU A 41 5.54 -5.99 11.36
CA GLU A 41 5.61 -5.62 12.79
C GLU A 41 6.82 -4.73 13.12
N LYS A 42 7.95 -4.95 12.46
CA LYS A 42 9.13 -4.06 12.58
C LYS A 42 8.94 -2.69 11.92
N GLY A 43 7.81 -2.48 11.24
CA GLY A 43 7.49 -1.21 10.58
C GLY A 43 7.78 -1.16 9.09
N THR A 44 8.22 -2.27 8.47
CA THR A 44 8.37 -2.35 7.01
C THR A 44 7.00 -2.20 6.34
N ARG A 45 6.92 -1.38 5.29
CA ARG A 45 5.69 -1.14 4.53
C ARG A 45 5.84 -1.63 3.11
N TYR A 46 4.75 -2.17 2.60
CA TYR A 46 4.63 -2.66 1.23
C TYR A 46 3.44 -1.98 0.56
N ASP A 47 3.56 -1.64 -0.72
CA ASP A 47 2.45 -1.10 -1.49
C ASP A 47 1.53 -2.22 -1.98
N ILE A 48 2.11 -3.38 -2.31
CA ILE A 48 1.42 -4.52 -2.90
C ILE A 48 1.95 -5.81 -2.28
N LEU A 49 1.05 -6.71 -1.91
CA LEU A 49 1.36 -8.06 -1.45
C LEU A 49 0.68 -9.09 -2.33
N PHE A 50 1.46 -10.06 -2.81
CA PHE A 50 0.94 -11.27 -3.45
C PHE A 50 1.01 -12.41 -2.43
N LEU A 51 -0.14 -12.99 -2.08
CA LEU A 51 -0.25 -14.04 -1.06
C LEU A 51 -0.88 -15.29 -1.67
N ASP A 52 -0.30 -16.47 -1.44
CA ASP A 52 -1.07 -17.70 -1.62
C ASP A 52 -2.05 -17.87 -0.46
N VAL A 53 -3.18 -18.49 -0.74
CA VAL A 53 -4.17 -18.83 0.29
C VAL A 53 -3.82 -20.17 0.93
N ILE A 54 -3.36 -21.13 0.12
CA ILE A 54 -3.10 -22.49 0.56
C ILE A 54 -1.61 -22.67 0.82
N MET A 55 -1.22 -22.61 2.07
CA MET A 55 0.15 -22.85 2.53
C MET A 55 0.15 -23.83 3.70
N PRO A 56 1.18 -24.68 3.85
CA PRO A 56 1.17 -25.78 4.85
C PRO A 56 1.10 -25.32 6.30
N ALA A 57 1.68 -24.16 6.62
CA ALA A 57 1.80 -23.68 7.99
C ALA A 57 0.64 -22.78 8.40
N GLU A 58 0.10 -21.96 7.49
CA GLU A 58 -0.94 -20.97 7.77
C GLU A 58 -1.69 -20.58 6.50
N ASN A 59 -2.99 -20.37 6.66
CA ASN A 59 -3.83 -19.90 5.55
C ASN A 59 -3.57 -18.42 5.26
N GLY A 60 -3.34 -18.08 3.98
CA GLY A 60 -3.08 -16.70 3.55
C GLY A 60 -4.20 -15.70 3.89
N ILE A 61 -5.46 -16.16 4.03
CA ILE A 61 -6.57 -15.31 4.51
C ILE A 61 -6.36 -14.91 5.97
N THR A 62 -5.87 -15.84 6.81
CA THR A 62 -5.55 -15.55 8.22
C THR A 62 -4.41 -14.54 8.30
N ALA A 63 -3.34 -14.78 7.54
CA ALA A 63 -2.23 -13.82 7.46
C ALA A 63 -2.69 -12.43 7.00
N ALA A 64 -3.58 -12.35 6.00
CA ALA A 64 -4.14 -11.08 5.55
C ALA A 64 -4.96 -10.37 6.63
N LYS A 65 -5.71 -11.09 7.47
CA LYS A 65 -6.42 -10.50 8.63
C LYS A 65 -5.45 -9.89 9.64
N GLU A 66 -4.34 -10.53 9.89
CA GLU A 66 -3.30 -10.01 10.80
C GLU A 66 -2.61 -8.80 10.18
N ILE A 67 -2.25 -8.85 8.89
CA ILE A 67 -1.68 -7.71 8.17
C ILE A 67 -2.60 -6.48 8.27
N ARG A 68 -3.91 -6.66 8.15
CA ARG A 68 -4.89 -5.56 8.26
C ARG A 68 -4.93 -4.89 9.64
N GLN A 69 -4.42 -5.51 10.69
CA GLN A 69 -4.25 -4.87 12.00
C GLN A 69 -3.13 -3.81 12.00
N TYR A 70 -2.15 -3.96 11.12
CA TYR A 70 -0.99 -3.06 11.00
C TYR A 70 -1.08 -2.14 9.79
N ASP A 71 -1.72 -2.60 8.71
CA ASP A 71 -1.81 -1.88 7.44
C ASP A 71 -3.14 -2.15 6.72
N ASN A 72 -4.01 -1.13 6.71
CA ASN A 72 -5.30 -1.17 6.02
C ASN A 72 -5.22 -0.70 4.57
N VAL A 73 -4.06 -0.18 4.12
CA VAL A 73 -3.90 0.47 2.82
C VAL A 73 -3.24 -0.44 1.79
N VAL A 74 -2.34 -1.32 2.24
CA VAL A 74 -1.61 -2.24 1.37
C VAL A 74 -2.56 -3.04 0.48
N LYS A 75 -2.26 -3.12 -0.83
CA LYS A 75 -3.05 -3.90 -1.79
C LYS A 75 -2.69 -5.37 -1.67
N ILE A 76 -3.65 -6.19 -1.24
CA ILE A 76 -3.48 -7.63 -1.12
C ILE A 76 -4.10 -8.31 -2.32
N ILE A 77 -3.30 -9.10 -3.03
CA ILE A 77 -3.71 -9.96 -4.13
C ILE A 77 -3.49 -11.40 -3.71
N PHE A 78 -4.56 -12.19 -3.74
CA PHE A 78 -4.43 -13.62 -3.56
C PHE A 78 -4.10 -14.31 -4.89
N LEU A 79 -3.06 -15.15 -4.87
CA LEU A 79 -2.66 -16.03 -5.97
C LEU A 79 -2.78 -17.46 -5.48
N THR A 80 -3.78 -18.19 -5.94
CA THR A 80 -4.07 -19.53 -5.37
C THR A 80 -4.63 -20.49 -6.40
N SER A 81 -4.52 -21.78 -6.11
CA SER A 81 -5.13 -22.83 -6.93
C SER A 81 -6.59 -23.13 -6.58
N SER A 82 -7.12 -22.60 -5.46
CA SER A 82 -8.52 -22.83 -5.04
C SER A 82 -9.39 -21.59 -5.25
N ALA A 83 -10.63 -21.80 -5.70
CA ALA A 83 -11.64 -20.75 -5.78
C ALA A 83 -12.49 -20.62 -4.51
N GLU A 84 -12.36 -21.55 -3.55
CA GLU A 84 -13.25 -21.68 -2.39
C GLU A 84 -13.19 -20.46 -1.46
N PHE A 85 -12.02 -19.82 -1.35
CA PHE A 85 -11.78 -18.70 -0.44
C PHE A 85 -12.06 -17.31 -1.06
N ALA A 86 -12.61 -17.28 -2.29
CA ALA A 86 -12.87 -16.01 -2.97
C ALA A 86 -13.81 -15.09 -2.19
N VAL A 87 -14.84 -15.64 -1.55
CA VAL A 87 -15.79 -14.86 -0.73
C VAL A 87 -15.09 -14.31 0.52
N GLU A 88 -14.26 -15.10 1.17
CA GLU A 88 -13.54 -14.69 2.38
C GLU A 88 -12.51 -13.61 2.09
N SER A 89 -11.95 -13.59 0.87
CA SER A 89 -11.01 -12.55 0.45
C SER A 89 -11.62 -11.14 0.47
N TYR A 90 -12.93 -11.01 0.24
CA TYR A 90 -13.63 -9.72 0.36
C TYR A 90 -13.64 -9.20 1.80
N VAL A 91 -13.74 -10.09 2.80
CA VAL A 91 -13.79 -9.71 4.22
C VAL A 91 -12.47 -9.04 4.66
N VAL A 92 -11.35 -9.46 4.07
CA VAL A 92 -10.03 -8.87 4.36
C VAL A 92 -9.69 -7.69 3.45
N GLY A 93 -10.63 -7.24 2.62
CA GLY A 93 -10.41 -6.15 1.69
C GLY A 93 -9.32 -6.47 0.67
N ALA A 94 -9.35 -7.70 0.10
CA ALA A 94 -8.44 -8.05 -0.98
C ALA A 94 -8.69 -7.16 -2.20
N TYR A 95 -7.61 -6.71 -2.82
CA TYR A 95 -7.68 -5.95 -4.07
C TYR A 95 -8.10 -6.84 -5.24
N PHE A 96 -7.57 -8.06 -5.27
CA PHE A 96 -7.90 -9.03 -6.31
C PHE A 96 -7.70 -10.47 -5.82
N TYR A 97 -8.42 -11.40 -6.45
CA TYR A 97 -8.29 -12.84 -6.24
C TYR A 97 -8.01 -13.50 -7.58
N GLN A 98 -6.80 -14.02 -7.76
CA GLN A 98 -6.31 -14.59 -9.01
C GLN A 98 -6.10 -16.09 -8.86
N LEU A 99 -6.75 -16.87 -9.71
CA LEU A 99 -6.47 -18.30 -9.79
C LEU A 99 -5.17 -18.56 -10.56
N LYS A 100 -4.36 -19.49 -10.07
CA LYS A 100 -3.25 -20.08 -10.81
C LYS A 100 -3.79 -20.93 -11.98
N PRO A 101 -3.14 -20.97 -13.15
CA PRO A 101 -1.85 -20.38 -13.50
C PRO A 101 -1.92 -18.86 -13.75
N ILE A 102 -0.80 -18.19 -13.51
CA ILE A 102 -0.67 -16.75 -13.70
C ILE A 102 -0.32 -16.47 -15.16
N TRP A 103 -1.26 -15.87 -15.88
CA TRP A 103 -1.05 -15.47 -17.27
C TRP A 103 -0.45 -14.07 -17.37
N GLU A 104 0.61 -13.91 -18.17
CA GLU A 104 1.36 -12.66 -18.30
C GLU A 104 0.46 -11.45 -18.59
N ASP A 105 -0.43 -11.55 -19.59
CA ASP A 105 -1.29 -10.43 -19.99
C ASP A 105 -2.25 -9.99 -18.88
N SER A 106 -2.81 -10.92 -18.11
CA SER A 106 -3.69 -10.61 -16.98
C SER A 106 -2.90 -10.04 -15.81
N PHE A 107 -1.72 -10.58 -15.53
CA PHE A 107 -0.81 -10.07 -14.51
C PHE A 107 -0.37 -8.63 -14.81
N PHE A 108 -0.02 -8.34 -16.05
CA PHE A 108 0.41 -7.00 -16.46
C PHE A 108 -0.72 -5.97 -16.33
N ARG A 109 -1.94 -6.30 -16.80
CA ARG A 109 -3.11 -5.41 -16.64
C ARG A 109 -3.43 -5.14 -15.17
N LEU A 110 -3.39 -6.18 -14.34
CA LEU A 110 -3.61 -6.05 -12.89
C LEU A 110 -2.54 -5.15 -12.26
N THR A 111 -1.28 -5.38 -12.60
CA THR A 111 -0.16 -4.59 -12.08
C THR A 111 -0.21 -3.14 -12.56
N ASP A 112 -0.58 -2.87 -13.83
CA ASP A 112 -0.81 -1.52 -14.36
C ASP A 112 -1.87 -0.78 -13.53
N SER A 113 -2.99 -1.44 -13.20
CA SER A 113 -4.06 -0.86 -12.39
C SER A 113 -3.60 -0.54 -10.97
N MET A 114 -2.91 -1.48 -10.32
CA MET A 114 -2.41 -1.30 -8.95
C MET A 114 -1.41 -0.16 -8.85
N ILE A 115 -0.43 -0.11 -9.76
CA ILE A 115 0.58 0.96 -9.77
C ILE A 115 -0.06 2.32 -10.03
N ALA A 116 -1.04 2.39 -10.94
CA ALA A 116 -1.76 3.64 -11.19
C ALA A 116 -2.50 4.13 -9.94
N GLU A 117 -3.08 3.22 -9.16
CA GLU A 117 -3.73 3.59 -7.89
C GLU A 117 -2.74 3.95 -6.79
N CYS A 118 -1.62 3.22 -6.64
CA CYS A 118 -0.57 3.58 -5.69
C CYS A 118 -0.05 4.99 -5.98
N ARG A 119 0.23 5.31 -7.25
CA ARG A 119 0.68 6.64 -7.66
C ARG A 119 -0.35 7.73 -7.37
N ARG A 120 -1.65 7.46 -7.60
CA ARG A 120 -2.71 8.42 -7.24
C ARG A 120 -2.78 8.65 -5.74
N ALA A 121 -2.67 7.58 -4.94
CA ALA A 121 -2.63 7.68 -3.48
C ALA A 121 -1.40 8.47 -3.00
N ASP A 122 -0.23 8.29 -3.64
CA ASP A 122 0.96 9.08 -3.35
C ASP A 122 0.77 10.57 -3.67
N GLN A 123 0.19 10.87 -4.83
CA GLN A 123 -0.11 12.26 -5.22
C GLN A 123 -1.11 12.93 -4.28
N ARG A 124 -1.99 12.17 -3.62
CA ARG A 124 -2.99 12.66 -2.68
C ARG A 124 -2.55 12.58 -1.22
N SER A 125 -1.26 12.53 -0.97
CA SER A 125 -0.73 12.48 0.40
C SER A 125 0.28 13.58 0.65
N LEU A 126 0.32 14.05 1.90
CA LEU A 126 1.32 14.95 2.43
C LEU A 126 2.27 14.23 3.37
N ILE A 127 3.57 14.50 3.22
CA ILE A 127 4.59 14.05 4.16
C ILE A 127 4.91 15.20 5.10
N LEU A 128 4.59 15.02 6.37
CA LEU A 128 4.81 16.01 7.42
C LEU A 128 6.01 15.61 8.29
N ARG A 129 6.85 16.59 8.60
CA ARG A 129 7.91 16.46 9.60
C ARG A 129 7.38 16.90 10.96
N CYS A 130 6.95 15.94 11.77
CA CYS A 130 6.43 16.15 13.11
C CYS A 130 7.56 16.03 14.14
N LYS A 131 7.35 16.53 15.35
CA LYS A 131 8.29 16.36 16.47
C LYS A 131 8.58 14.89 16.81
N THR A 132 7.61 14.02 16.56
CA THR A 132 7.66 12.57 16.82
C THR A 132 8.24 11.76 15.66
N GLY A 133 8.55 12.39 14.51
CA GLY A 133 9.07 11.72 13.33
C GLY A 133 8.43 12.22 12.04
N ILE A 134 8.33 11.34 11.05
CA ILE A 134 7.71 11.63 9.76
C ILE A 134 6.32 11.00 9.75
N SER A 135 5.27 11.81 9.50
CA SER A 135 3.90 11.35 9.32
C SER A 135 3.48 11.57 7.87
N ARG A 136 2.80 10.58 7.31
CA ARG A 136 2.12 10.68 6.01
C ARG A 136 0.63 10.79 6.28
N ILE A 137 -0.01 11.82 5.74
CA ILE A 137 -1.46 12.02 5.81
C ILE A 137 -2.06 11.99 4.41
N ASP A 138 -3.23 11.38 4.28
CA ASP A 138 -4.04 11.46 3.08
C ASP A 138 -4.73 12.83 3.04
N LEU A 139 -4.68 13.51 1.90
CA LEU A 139 -5.35 14.81 1.72
C LEU A 139 -6.87 14.73 1.89
N ASP A 140 -7.48 13.55 1.66
CA ASP A 140 -8.90 13.35 1.91
C ASP A 140 -9.25 13.32 3.40
N GLN A 141 -8.27 13.09 4.26
CA GLN A 141 -8.42 13.14 5.72
C GLN A 141 -8.11 14.54 6.29
N LEU A 142 -7.55 15.44 5.50
CA LEU A 142 -7.21 16.79 5.93
C LEU A 142 -8.43 17.72 5.81
N LEU A 143 -8.91 18.25 6.95
CA LEU A 143 -9.97 19.26 6.99
C LEU A 143 -9.42 20.64 6.68
N TYR A 144 -8.44 21.09 7.46
CA TYR A 144 -7.77 22.36 7.27
C TYR A 144 -6.40 22.37 7.96
N CYS A 145 -5.60 23.36 7.57
CA CYS A 145 -4.33 23.63 8.22
C CYS A 145 -4.31 25.09 8.67
N GLU A 146 -3.85 25.35 9.88
CA GLU A 146 -3.65 26.71 10.39
C GLU A 146 -2.21 26.93 10.87
N VAL A 147 -1.84 28.19 10.97
CA VAL A 147 -0.52 28.61 11.43
C VAL A 147 -0.62 29.14 12.87
N LEU A 148 0.10 28.54 13.77
CA LEU A 148 0.27 29.01 15.14
C LEU A 148 1.75 29.37 15.38
N GLY A 149 2.08 30.65 15.23
CA GLY A 149 3.46 31.12 15.32
C GLY A 149 4.35 30.57 14.19
N ARG A 150 5.21 29.58 14.51
CA ARG A 150 6.08 28.89 13.53
C ARG A 150 5.70 27.44 13.33
N THR A 151 4.54 27.04 13.80
CA THR A 151 4.03 25.66 13.72
C THR A 151 2.83 25.62 12.81
N LEU A 152 2.77 24.64 11.95
CA LEU A 152 1.58 24.29 11.16
C LEU A 152 0.80 23.23 11.93
N LEU A 153 -0.51 23.46 12.12
CA LEU A 153 -1.44 22.54 12.75
C LEU A 153 -2.35 21.98 11.67
N PHE A 154 -2.31 20.66 11.49
CA PHE A 154 -3.12 19.93 10.53
C PHE A 154 -4.27 19.25 11.25
N HIS A 155 -5.50 19.67 10.97
CA HIS A 155 -6.71 19.12 11.57
C HIS A 155 -7.31 18.05 10.64
N LEU A 156 -7.43 16.82 11.17
CA LEU A 156 -7.93 15.68 10.42
C LEU A 156 -9.41 15.39 10.72
N VAL A 157 -10.06 14.67 9.82
CA VAL A 157 -11.48 14.30 9.92
C VAL A 157 -11.80 13.49 11.18
N ASP A 158 -10.86 12.68 11.66
CA ASP A 158 -10.98 11.88 12.87
C ASP A 158 -10.79 12.67 14.19
N GLY A 159 -10.57 14.00 14.07
CA GLY A 159 -10.30 14.88 15.20
C GLY A 159 -8.84 14.94 15.63
N THR A 160 -7.95 14.18 14.98
CA THR A 160 -6.51 14.23 15.24
C THR A 160 -5.94 15.57 14.79
N VAL A 161 -5.04 16.15 15.59
CA VAL A 161 -4.28 17.35 15.23
C VAL A 161 -2.79 17.00 15.19
N LEU A 162 -2.17 17.19 14.03
CA LEU A 162 -0.75 16.96 13.84
C LEU A 162 0.01 18.28 13.78
N GLU A 163 1.11 18.36 14.53
CA GLU A 163 2.01 19.53 14.53
C GLU A 163 3.21 19.27 13.61
N SER A 164 3.44 20.18 12.70
CA SER A 164 4.61 20.14 11.81
C SER A 164 5.34 21.48 11.80
N THR A 165 6.65 21.43 11.63
CA THR A 165 7.45 22.62 11.38
C THR A 165 7.53 22.84 9.87
N GLY A 166 7.25 24.06 9.39
CA GLY A 166 7.30 24.38 7.98
C GLY A 166 6.77 25.77 7.68
N SER A 167 6.81 26.13 6.40
CA SER A 167 6.24 27.38 5.90
C SER A 167 4.90 27.13 5.25
N ILE A 168 3.92 28.00 5.52
CA ILE A 168 2.62 27.96 4.84
C ILE A 168 2.77 28.11 3.32
N ASP A 169 3.77 28.87 2.86
CA ASP A 169 4.01 29.05 1.43
C ASP A 169 4.58 27.78 0.77
N GLU A 170 5.34 26.99 1.50
CA GLU A 170 5.81 25.69 1.04
C GLU A 170 4.66 24.66 0.99
N LEU A 171 3.82 24.64 2.03
CA LEU A 171 2.61 23.86 2.05
C LEU A 171 1.65 24.24 0.91
N ALA A 172 1.42 25.53 0.69
CA ALA A 172 0.56 26.00 -0.39
C ALA A 172 1.06 25.54 -1.76
N ARG A 173 2.38 25.53 -2.00
CA ARG A 173 2.97 24.99 -3.24
C ARG A 173 2.75 23.49 -3.40
N GLN A 174 2.81 22.72 -2.31
CA GLN A 174 2.53 21.29 -2.35
C GLN A 174 1.04 21.00 -2.60
N LEU A 175 0.16 21.84 -2.08
CA LEU A 175 -1.30 21.69 -2.23
C LEU A 175 -1.86 22.31 -3.53
N THR A 176 -1.12 23.19 -4.21
CA THR A 176 -1.57 23.86 -5.46
C THR A 176 -2.08 22.89 -6.55
N PRO A 177 -1.50 21.66 -6.73
CA PRO A 177 -2.04 20.70 -7.69
C PRO A 177 -3.42 20.13 -7.29
N HIS A 178 -3.87 20.37 -6.06
CA HIS A 178 -5.11 19.82 -5.51
C HIS A 178 -6.17 20.95 -5.45
N GLU A 179 -7.14 20.91 -6.35
CA GLU A 179 -8.21 21.92 -6.49
C GLU A 179 -9.09 22.08 -5.22
N SER A 180 -9.00 21.13 -4.28
CA SER A 180 -9.82 21.10 -3.05
C SER A 180 -9.33 22.05 -1.94
N PHE A 181 -8.13 22.61 -2.07
CA PHE A 181 -7.54 23.45 -1.02
C PHE A 181 -7.41 24.90 -1.46
N LEU A 182 -8.01 25.80 -0.68
CA LEU A 182 -7.94 27.25 -0.88
C LEU A 182 -7.18 27.89 0.29
N ARG A 183 -6.29 28.83 -0.02
CA ARG A 183 -5.66 29.68 0.99
C ARG A 183 -6.59 30.86 1.26
N THR A 184 -7.03 31.01 2.49
CA THR A 184 -7.79 32.17 2.99
C THR A 184 -6.88 33.16 3.69
#